data_95b7e4049522f481717b49d70feb9ff9
#
_entry.id   95b7e4049522f481717b49d70feb9ff9
#
_cell.length_a   1.000
_cell.length_b   1.000
_cell.length_c   1.000
_cell.angle_alpha   90.00
_cell.angle_beta   90.00
_cell.angle_gamma   90.00
#
_symmetry.space_group_name_H-M   'P 1'
#
loop_
_entity.id
_entity.type
_entity.pdbx_description
1 polymer ?
#
loop_
_entity_poly.entity_id
_entity_poly.type
_entity_poly.pdbx_seq_one_letter_code
_entity_poly.pdbx_strand_id
1 'polypeptide(L)'
;MGFGVRVEALRKLLESVDVVDRNTFQVQCDSCDELISEEEEFCPSCGEKLPEEVFAEREQSPLSVFCEQAIAEMGVNPILARDGYDSWTFHKGSSEIRIFVYENTYLFAVSPINLLPKKEVEHVLDYILSEDFAPYKLGIEGRQIYMAYRIHLSDLTEESEDEIRKNLVNLAFKADDMDNMLVEQFGCEFSEYSKQEA
;
A
#
# COMPACT_ATOMS: atom_id res chain seq x y z
N MET A 1 -32.35 3.89 -10.94
CA MET A 1 -32.65 2.43 -10.87
C MET A 1 -31.54 1.82 -10.07
N GLY A 2 -31.84 1.44 -8.81
CA GLY A 2 -30.85 0.80 -7.92
C GLY A 2 -30.71 -0.68 -8.28
N PHE A 3 -29.52 -1.11 -8.58
CA PHE A 3 -29.19 -2.52 -8.73
C PHE A 3 -28.97 -3.12 -7.36
N GLY A 4 -30.04 -3.57 -6.71
CA GLY A 4 -29.94 -4.35 -5.48
C GLY A 4 -29.48 -5.77 -5.79
N VAL A 5 -28.30 -6.15 -5.33
CA VAL A 5 -27.88 -7.56 -5.32
C VAL A 5 -28.82 -8.30 -4.37
N ARG A 6 -29.47 -9.37 -4.84
CA ARG A 6 -30.37 -10.15 -3.98
C ARG A 6 -29.58 -10.78 -2.83
N VAL A 7 -30.08 -10.62 -1.61
CA VAL A 7 -29.45 -11.16 -0.38
C VAL A 7 -29.18 -12.66 -0.49
N GLU A 8 -29.99 -13.42 -1.24
CA GLU A 8 -29.78 -14.85 -1.51
C GLU A 8 -28.54 -15.13 -2.38
N ALA A 9 -28.19 -14.23 -3.31
CA ALA A 9 -26.98 -14.36 -4.12
C ALA A 9 -25.74 -14.08 -3.27
N LEU A 10 -25.80 -13.08 -2.39
CA LEU A 10 -24.75 -12.81 -1.41
C LEU A 10 -24.59 -13.96 -0.41
N ARG A 11 -25.67 -14.55 0.07
CA ARG A 11 -25.62 -15.70 0.98
C ARG A 11 -24.98 -16.93 0.32
N LYS A 12 -25.34 -17.22 -0.93
CA LYS A 12 -24.69 -18.29 -1.72
C LYS A 12 -23.20 -18.02 -1.96
N LEU A 13 -22.83 -16.79 -2.22
CA LEU A 13 -21.43 -16.39 -2.37
C LEU A 13 -20.67 -16.59 -1.05
N LEU A 14 -21.22 -16.17 0.08
CA LEU A 14 -20.63 -16.36 1.40
C LEU A 14 -20.52 -17.84 1.78
N GLU A 15 -21.54 -18.65 1.47
CA GLU A 15 -21.51 -20.10 1.68
C GLU A 15 -20.44 -20.78 0.80
N SER A 16 -20.18 -20.27 -0.43
CA SER A 16 -19.13 -20.79 -1.30
C SER A 16 -17.73 -20.39 -0.82
N VAL A 17 -17.56 -19.24 -0.16
CA VAL A 17 -16.29 -18.78 0.41
C VAL A 17 -15.89 -19.56 1.67
N ASP A 18 -16.86 -20.03 2.46
CA ASP A 18 -16.60 -20.87 3.63
C ASP A 18 -16.12 -22.30 3.30
N VAL A 19 -16.32 -22.75 2.06
CA VAL A 19 -15.90 -24.07 1.56
C VAL A 19 -14.52 -24.03 0.92
N VAL A 20 -14.00 -22.85 0.55
CA VAL A 20 -12.63 -22.72 0.05
C VAL A 20 -11.68 -22.89 1.22
N ASP A 21 -10.91 -24.00 1.18
CA ASP A 21 -9.83 -24.25 2.13
C ASP A 21 -8.85 -23.07 2.06
N ARG A 22 -8.85 -22.23 3.09
CA ARG A 22 -8.04 -20.99 3.15
C ARG A 22 -6.54 -21.25 3.10
N ASN A 23 -6.14 -22.51 3.05
CA ASN A 23 -4.74 -22.94 2.95
C ASN A 23 -4.30 -23.27 1.52
N THR A 24 -5.21 -23.24 0.52
CA THR A 24 -4.80 -23.42 -0.88
C THR A 24 -4.47 -22.07 -1.49
N PHE A 25 -3.20 -21.88 -1.83
CA PHE A 25 -2.75 -20.76 -2.64
C PHE A 25 -3.39 -20.88 -4.04
N GLN A 26 -4.07 -19.82 -4.48
CA GLN A 26 -4.68 -19.73 -5.80
C GLN A 26 -4.15 -18.51 -6.52
N VAL A 27 -3.82 -18.69 -7.79
CA VAL A 27 -3.37 -17.64 -8.69
C VAL A 27 -4.53 -17.24 -9.59
N GLN A 28 -4.78 -15.94 -9.71
CA GLN A 28 -5.76 -15.40 -10.64
C GLN A 28 -5.09 -15.14 -11.99
N CYS A 29 -5.70 -15.61 -13.08
CA CYS A 29 -5.23 -15.32 -14.43
C CYS A 29 -5.58 -13.89 -14.83
N ASP A 30 -4.58 -13.10 -15.24
CA ASP A 30 -4.75 -11.69 -15.65
C ASP A 30 -5.63 -11.52 -16.90
N SER A 31 -5.75 -12.57 -17.72
CA SER A 31 -6.53 -12.52 -18.98
C SER A 31 -8.00 -12.88 -18.84
N CYS A 32 -8.38 -13.74 -17.88
CA CYS A 32 -9.75 -14.26 -17.80
C CYS A 32 -10.29 -14.39 -16.37
N ASP A 33 -9.55 -13.91 -15.37
CA ASP A 33 -9.90 -13.94 -13.95
C ASP A 33 -10.10 -15.36 -13.35
N GLU A 34 -9.73 -16.42 -14.08
CA GLU A 34 -9.82 -17.80 -13.58
C GLU A 34 -8.87 -18.02 -12.41
N LEU A 35 -9.36 -18.70 -11.36
CA LEU A 35 -8.56 -19.07 -10.19
C LEU A 35 -7.91 -20.42 -10.39
N ILE A 36 -6.59 -20.46 -10.38
CA ILE A 36 -5.76 -21.63 -10.66
C ILE A 36 -5.13 -22.11 -9.35
N SER A 37 -5.43 -23.35 -8.96
CA SER A 37 -5.01 -23.94 -7.66
C SER A 37 -3.78 -24.84 -7.79
N GLU A 38 -3.43 -25.27 -9.00
CA GLU A 38 -2.31 -26.17 -9.28
C GLU A 38 -1.28 -25.45 -10.15
N GLU A 39 -0.01 -25.84 -10.01
CA GLU A 39 1.07 -25.27 -10.82
C GLU A 39 0.89 -25.68 -12.28
N GLU A 40 0.60 -24.70 -13.13
CA GLU A 40 0.36 -24.86 -14.56
C GLU A 40 1.20 -23.84 -15.35
N GLU A 41 1.71 -24.24 -16.50
CA GLU A 41 2.44 -23.32 -17.40
C GLU A 41 1.49 -22.38 -18.14
N PHE A 42 0.24 -22.81 -18.36
CA PHE A 42 -0.79 -22.06 -19.07
C PHE A 42 -2.10 -22.08 -18.29
N CYS A 43 -2.85 -20.99 -18.35
CA CYS A 43 -4.18 -20.93 -17.77
C CYS A 43 -5.08 -22.01 -18.39
N PRO A 44 -5.70 -22.91 -17.60
CA PRO A 44 -6.54 -23.98 -18.13
C PRO A 44 -7.83 -23.47 -18.79
N SER A 45 -8.24 -22.24 -18.50
CA SER A 45 -9.47 -21.65 -19.04
C SER A 45 -9.25 -20.91 -20.35
N CYS A 46 -8.20 -20.05 -20.46
CA CYS A 46 -8.00 -19.22 -21.65
C CYS A 46 -6.71 -19.55 -22.43
N GLY A 47 -5.83 -20.40 -21.91
CA GLY A 47 -4.57 -20.77 -22.54
C GLY A 47 -3.47 -19.70 -22.48
N GLU A 48 -3.66 -18.62 -21.72
CA GLU A 48 -2.64 -17.60 -21.50
C GLU A 48 -1.47 -18.20 -20.72
N LYS A 49 -0.24 -17.85 -21.12
CA LYS A 49 0.96 -18.30 -20.43
C LYS A 49 1.06 -17.61 -19.07
N LEU A 50 1.19 -18.41 -18.00
CA LEU A 50 1.36 -17.90 -16.65
C LEU A 50 2.83 -17.55 -16.39
N PRO A 51 3.13 -16.52 -15.60
CA PRO A 51 4.50 -16.22 -15.22
C PRO A 51 5.11 -17.38 -14.40
N GLU A 52 6.34 -17.76 -14.70
CA GLU A 52 7.01 -18.92 -14.08
C GLU A 52 7.12 -18.84 -12.55
N GLU A 53 7.12 -17.62 -12.00
CA GLU A 53 7.27 -17.39 -10.56
C GLU A 53 5.94 -17.30 -9.79
N VAL A 54 4.80 -17.42 -10.51
CA VAL A 54 3.47 -17.20 -9.92
C VAL A 54 3.12 -18.28 -8.88
N PHE A 55 3.55 -19.52 -9.09
CA PHE A 55 3.35 -20.62 -8.17
C PHE A 55 4.53 -20.87 -7.23
N ALA A 56 5.63 -20.13 -7.38
CA ALA A 56 6.76 -20.26 -6.46
C ALA A 56 6.33 -19.87 -5.06
N GLU A 57 6.40 -20.80 -4.11
CA GLU A 57 6.32 -20.47 -2.69
C GLU A 57 7.45 -19.49 -2.40
N ARG A 58 7.10 -18.21 -2.22
CA ARG A 58 8.07 -17.23 -1.74
C ARG A 58 8.36 -17.55 -0.28
N GLU A 59 9.57 -18.00 0.00
CA GLU A 59 10.09 -17.93 1.36
C GLU A 59 9.99 -16.47 1.80
N GLN A 60 9.11 -16.22 2.77
CA GLN A 60 8.98 -14.87 3.34
C GLN A 60 10.29 -14.54 4.04
N SER A 61 10.96 -13.51 3.58
CA SER A 61 12.10 -12.96 4.30
C SER A 61 11.66 -12.43 5.67
N PRO A 62 12.51 -12.40 6.68
CA PRO A 62 12.18 -11.75 7.96
C PRO A 62 11.70 -10.31 7.77
N LEU A 63 12.22 -9.62 6.76
CA LEU A 63 11.82 -8.26 6.40
C LEU A 63 10.40 -8.23 5.83
N SER A 64 10.03 -9.18 4.95
CA SER A 64 8.66 -9.28 4.45
C SER A 64 7.67 -9.53 5.58
N VAL A 65 8.00 -10.43 6.52
CA VAL A 65 7.17 -10.70 7.71
C VAL A 65 6.98 -9.43 8.53
N PHE A 66 8.06 -8.69 8.79
CA PHE A 66 8.03 -7.43 9.53
C PHE A 66 7.12 -6.38 8.85
N CYS A 67 7.29 -6.15 7.53
CA CYS A 67 6.48 -5.20 6.78
C CYS A 67 5.00 -5.60 6.76
N GLU A 68 4.70 -6.87 6.56
CA GLU A 68 3.34 -7.38 6.52
C GLU A 68 2.63 -7.32 7.88
N GLN A 69 3.36 -7.50 8.97
CA GLN A 69 2.83 -7.26 10.32
C GLN A 69 2.45 -5.79 10.50
N ALA A 70 3.32 -4.85 10.09
CA ALA A 70 3.01 -3.42 10.15
C ALA A 70 1.78 -3.06 9.30
N ILE A 71 1.66 -3.60 8.09
CA ILE A 71 0.49 -3.40 7.20
C ILE A 71 -0.78 -3.95 7.84
N ALA A 72 -0.71 -5.14 8.45
CA ALA A 72 -1.85 -5.74 9.16
C ALA A 72 -2.31 -4.89 10.36
N GLU A 73 -1.38 -4.28 11.11
CA GLU A 73 -1.69 -3.34 12.19
C GLU A 73 -2.42 -2.07 11.70
N MET A 74 -2.20 -1.67 10.45
CA MET A 74 -2.97 -0.58 9.80
C MET A 74 -4.39 -1.02 9.42
N GLY A 75 -4.76 -2.30 9.61
CA GLY A 75 -6.05 -2.86 9.22
C GLY A 75 -6.17 -3.17 7.73
N VAL A 76 -5.05 -3.31 7.04
CA VAL A 76 -4.97 -3.67 5.61
C VAL A 76 -4.54 -5.12 5.47
N ASN A 77 -5.12 -5.84 4.50
CA ASN A 77 -4.65 -7.19 4.19
C ASN A 77 -3.32 -7.12 3.44
N PRO A 78 -2.19 -7.58 4.04
CA PRO A 78 -0.87 -7.42 3.44
C PRO A 78 -0.71 -8.22 2.14
N ILE A 79 -1.42 -9.33 1.97
CA ILE A 79 -1.36 -10.14 0.74
C ILE A 79 -1.92 -9.35 -0.44
N LEU A 80 -3.01 -8.62 -0.24
CA LEU A 80 -3.62 -7.79 -1.28
C LEU A 80 -2.85 -6.49 -1.55
N ALA A 81 -1.95 -6.13 -0.65
CA ALA A 81 -1.11 -4.95 -0.79
C ALA A 81 0.17 -5.23 -1.59
N ARG A 82 0.54 -6.49 -1.80
CA ARG A 82 1.76 -6.86 -2.52
C ARG A 82 1.70 -6.41 -3.96
N ASP A 83 2.71 -5.68 -4.43
CA ASP A 83 2.87 -5.26 -5.83
C ASP A 83 4.25 -5.63 -6.41
N GLY A 84 5.06 -6.37 -5.65
CA GLY A 84 6.37 -6.83 -6.06
C GLY A 84 7.10 -7.65 -5.00
N TYR A 85 8.39 -7.89 -5.25
CA TYR A 85 9.29 -8.49 -4.27
C TYR A 85 9.68 -7.42 -3.24
N ASP A 86 9.39 -7.67 -1.96
CA ASP A 86 9.59 -6.69 -0.88
C ASP A 86 9.02 -5.29 -1.21
N SER A 87 7.84 -5.26 -1.83
CA SER A 87 7.11 -4.05 -2.21
C SER A 87 5.61 -4.23 -2.00
N TRP A 88 4.99 -3.21 -1.41
CA TRP A 88 3.56 -3.17 -1.07
C TRP A 88 3.01 -1.79 -1.38
N THR A 89 1.84 -1.76 -2.01
CA THR A 89 1.07 -0.53 -2.28
C THR A 89 -0.37 -0.72 -1.83
N PHE A 90 -0.88 0.20 -1.03
CA PHE A 90 -2.23 0.15 -0.50
C PHE A 90 -2.73 1.55 -0.16
N HIS A 91 -4.02 1.66 0.16
CA HIS A 91 -4.59 2.91 0.65
C HIS A 91 -4.97 2.79 2.12
N LYS A 92 -4.75 3.88 2.86
CA LYS A 92 -5.26 4.09 4.21
C LYS A 92 -5.95 5.46 4.24
N GLY A 93 -7.28 5.45 4.47
CA GLY A 93 -8.09 6.64 4.21
C GLY A 93 -7.98 7.06 2.74
N SER A 94 -7.76 8.33 2.49
CA SER A 94 -7.55 8.90 1.15
C SER A 94 -6.14 8.65 0.62
N SER A 95 -5.15 8.43 1.50
CA SER A 95 -3.73 8.41 1.15
C SER A 95 -3.25 7.04 0.63
N GLU A 96 -2.54 7.04 -0.49
CA GLU A 96 -1.79 5.88 -0.97
C GLU A 96 -0.49 5.74 -0.19
N ILE A 97 -0.17 4.53 0.23
CA ILE A 97 1.06 4.18 0.95
C ILE A 97 1.84 3.15 0.13
N ARG A 98 3.11 3.43 -0.08
CA ARG A 98 4.06 2.52 -0.75
C ARG A 98 5.16 2.16 0.23
N ILE A 99 5.35 0.86 0.47
CA ILE A 99 6.46 0.34 1.28
C ILE A 99 7.32 -0.50 0.34
N PHE A 100 8.63 -0.22 0.28
CA PHE A 100 9.53 -0.95 -0.61
C PHE A 100 10.98 -0.91 -0.14
N VAL A 101 11.76 -1.89 -0.59
CA VAL A 101 13.20 -1.94 -0.37
C VAL A 101 13.94 -1.30 -1.55
N TYR A 102 14.85 -0.38 -1.24
CA TYR A 102 15.70 0.28 -2.23
C TYR A 102 17.16 -0.17 -2.10
N GLU A 103 17.75 -0.60 -3.20
CA GLU A 103 19.16 -1.04 -3.32
C GLU A 103 19.58 -2.09 -2.26
N ASN A 104 18.63 -2.91 -1.77
CA ASN A 104 18.85 -3.88 -0.69
C ASN A 104 19.50 -3.27 0.57
N THR A 105 19.34 -1.96 0.76
CA THR A 105 20.01 -1.21 1.83
C THR A 105 19.03 -0.42 2.67
N TYR A 106 17.99 0.12 2.07
CA TYR A 106 17.01 0.97 2.75
C TYR A 106 15.61 0.43 2.61
N LEU A 107 14.85 0.47 3.70
CA LEU A 107 13.40 0.36 3.67
C LEU A 107 12.79 1.77 3.61
N PHE A 108 11.94 1.98 2.64
CA PHE A 108 11.14 3.20 2.48
C PHE A 108 9.66 2.91 2.73
N ALA A 109 9.01 3.82 3.42
CA ALA A 109 7.57 3.98 3.37
C ALA A 109 7.28 5.40 2.87
N VAL A 110 6.49 5.54 1.81
CA VAL A 110 6.26 6.81 1.12
C VAL A 110 4.77 6.97 0.83
N SER A 111 4.27 8.19 1.03
CA SER A 111 2.93 8.59 0.60
C SER A 111 3.00 9.81 -0.31
N PRO A 112 2.47 9.76 -1.54
CA PRO A 112 2.24 10.94 -2.37
C PRO A 112 0.98 11.65 -1.88
N ILE A 113 1.14 12.65 -1.00
CA ILE A 113 0.00 13.29 -0.32
C ILE A 113 -0.77 14.29 -1.19
N ASN A 114 -0.14 15.41 -1.62
CA ASN A 114 -0.81 16.48 -2.34
C ASN A 114 0.02 17.02 -3.49
N LEU A 115 -0.63 17.78 -4.37
CA LEU A 115 0.04 18.64 -5.34
C LEU A 115 0.16 20.07 -4.78
N LEU A 116 1.32 20.69 -4.95
CA LEU A 116 1.51 22.12 -4.67
C LEU A 116 0.42 22.95 -5.37
N PRO A 117 -0.07 24.02 -4.73
CA PRO A 117 -1.03 24.92 -5.36
C PRO A 117 -0.42 25.57 -6.60
N LYS A 118 -1.26 25.99 -7.56
CA LYS A 118 -0.80 26.67 -8.79
C LYS A 118 -0.35 28.11 -8.54
N LYS A 119 -0.73 28.68 -7.41
CA LYS A 119 -0.41 30.05 -6.99
C LYS A 119 -0.10 30.05 -5.50
N GLU A 120 0.61 31.05 -5.03
CA GLU A 120 0.91 31.26 -3.61
C GLU A 120 1.67 30.07 -2.98
N VAL A 121 2.58 29.48 -3.75
CA VAL A 121 3.37 28.29 -3.35
C VAL A 121 4.27 28.60 -2.14
N GLU A 122 4.64 29.87 -1.95
CA GLU A 122 5.59 30.31 -0.90
C GLU A 122 5.14 29.87 0.49
N HIS A 123 3.86 30.02 0.83
CA HIS A 123 3.35 29.71 2.16
C HIS A 123 3.45 28.21 2.47
N VAL A 124 3.15 27.34 1.53
CA VAL A 124 3.27 25.89 1.74
C VAL A 124 4.74 25.46 1.81
N LEU A 125 5.62 26.08 1.03
CA LEU A 125 7.06 25.82 1.09
C LEU A 125 7.65 26.28 2.42
N ASP A 126 7.29 27.47 2.91
CA ASP A 126 7.70 27.95 4.20
C ASP A 126 7.27 26.99 5.32
N TYR A 127 6.05 26.50 5.27
CA TYR A 127 5.55 25.49 6.21
C TYR A 127 6.38 24.20 6.14
N ILE A 128 6.56 23.62 4.94
CA ILE A 128 7.32 22.39 4.75
C ILE A 128 8.77 22.51 5.24
N LEU A 129 9.39 23.68 5.08
CA LEU A 129 10.78 23.91 5.43
C LEU A 129 11.00 24.31 6.89
N SER A 130 9.98 24.87 7.55
CA SER A 130 10.11 25.38 8.94
C SER A 130 9.64 24.38 9.99
N GLU A 131 8.76 23.45 9.66
CA GLU A 131 8.22 22.49 10.63
C GLU A 131 9.09 21.26 10.80
N ASP A 132 9.11 20.71 12.01
CA ASP A 132 9.79 19.43 12.29
C ASP A 132 8.81 18.25 12.16
N PHE A 133 9.00 17.47 11.12
CA PHE A 133 8.20 16.29 10.84
C PHE A 133 8.83 14.99 11.33
N ALA A 134 9.93 15.05 12.08
CA ALA A 134 10.63 13.83 12.52
C ALA A 134 9.67 12.79 13.14
N PRO A 135 9.87 11.50 12.83
CA PRO A 135 10.96 10.90 12.05
C PRO A 135 10.76 10.93 10.53
N TYR A 136 9.68 11.56 10.05
CA TYR A 136 9.34 11.63 8.62
C TYR A 136 10.09 12.79 7.94
N LYS A 137 10.13 12.70 6.62
CA LYS A 137 10.64 13.79 5.77
C LYS A 137 9.60 14.13 4.73
N LEU A 138 9.39 15.42 4.50
CA LEU A 138 8.65 15.90 3.35
C LEU A 138 9.61 16.15 2.19
N GLY A 139 9.18 15.80 1.00
CA GLY A 139 9.92 16.02 -0.24
C GLY A 139 8.97 16.49 -1.34
N ILE A 140 9.52 17.14 -2.35
CA ILE A 140 8.77 17.63 -3.49
C ILE A 140 9.46 17.17 -4.77
N GLU A 141 8.68 16.57 -5.68
CA GLU A 141 9.11 16.25 -7.02
C GLU A 141 8.10 16.85 -8.02
N GLY A 142 8.59 17.77 -8.83
CA GLY A 142 7.69 18.58 -9.67
C GLY A 142 6.72 19.40 -8.82
N ARG A 143 5.45 19.03 -8.86
CA ARG A 143 4.41 19.61 -7.97
C ARG A 143 3.96 18.64 -6.87
N GLN A 144 4.34 17.36 -6.96
CA GLN A 144 3.90 16.35 -6.01
C GLN A 144 4.67 16.49 -4.69
N ILE A 145 3.93 16.56 -3.58
CA ILE A 145 4.45 16.52 -2.22
C ILE A 145 4.41 15.07 -1.75
N TYR A 146 5.50 14.61 -1.17
CA TYR A 146 5.64 13.28 -0.60
C TYR A 146 5.94 13.37 0.88
N MET A 147 5.34 12.48 1.66
CA MET A 147 5.79 12.16 3.01
C MET A 147 6.53 10.83 2.97
N ALA A 148 7.71 10.78 3.58
CA ALA A 148 8.53 9.58 3.57
C ALA A 148 9.10 9.26 4.94
N TYR A 149 9.17 7.97 5.26
CA TYR A 149 9.97 7.39 6.34
C TYR A 149 11.02 6.47 5.72
N ARG A 150 12.27 6.67 6.09
CA ARG A 150 13.39 5.89 5.58
C ARG A 150 14.25 5.38 6.71
N ILE A 151 14.57 4.10 6.69
CA ILE A 151 15.52 3.47 7.60
C ILE A 151 16.58 2.70 6.81
N HIS A 152 17.78 2.62 7.34
CA HIS A 152 18.77 1.69 6.85
C HIS A 152 18.46 0.29 7.39
N LEU A 153 18.53 -0.76 6.58
CA LEU A 153 18.16 -2.12 7.00
C LEU A 153 19.01 -2.65 8.17
N SER A 154 20.25 -2.15 8.33
CA SER A 154 21.09 -2.48 9.49
C SER A 154 20.57 -1.90 10.81
N ASP A 155 19.69 -0.91 10.75
CA ASP A 155 19.10 -0.29 11.94
C ASP A 155 17.85 -1.06 12.42
N LEU A 156 17.36 -2.01 11.60
CA LEU A 156 16.28 -2.91 11.98
C LEU A 156 16.84 -4.05 12.85
N THR A 157 16.88 -3.82 14.14
CA THR A 157 17.35 -4.76 15.17
C THR A 157 16.21 -5.12 16.11
N GLU A 158 16.36 -6.17 16.92
CA GLU A 158 15.35 -6.54 17.91
C GLU A 158 15.00 -5.38 18.88
N GLU A 159 15.96 -4.49 19.15
CA GLU A 159 15.76 -3.35 20.07
C GLU A 159 14.98 -2.20 19.40
N SER A 160 15.11 -2.01 18.09
CA SER A 160 14.52 -0.89 17.34
C SER A 160 13.26 -1.28 16.56
N GLU A 161 12.99 -2.57 16.42
CA GLU A 161 11.90 -3.12 15.60
C GLU A 161 10.53 -2.51 15.95
N ASP A 162 10.20 -2.44 17.24
CA ASP A 162 8.91 -1.92 17.69
C ASP A 162 8.75 -0.42 17.39
N GLU A 163 9.81 0.37 17.54
CA GLU A 163 9.78 1.80 17.20
C GLU A 163 9.65 2.01 15.69
N ILE A 164 10.41 1.25 14.91
CA ILE A 164 10.35 1.33 13.44
C ILE A 164 8.96 0.93 12.94
N ARG A 165 8.40 -0.18 13.44
CA ARG A 165 7.05 -0.64 13.11
C ARG A 165 5.99 0.41 13.44
N LYS A 166 6.06 0.99 14.64
CA LYS A 166 5.18 2.07 15.05
C LYS A 166 5.28 3.30 14.13
N ASN A 167 6.48 3.65 13.68
CA ASN A 167 6.67 4.76 12.76
C ASN A 167 6.13 4.44 11.37
N LEU A 168 6.27 3.20 10.87
CA LEU A 168 5.64 2.76 9.63
C LEU A 168 4.11 2.88 9.69
N VAL A 169 3.51 2.37 10.77
CA VAL A 169 2.05 2.45 10.99
C VAL A 169 1.58 3.90 11.07
N ASN A 170 2.27 4.73 11.85
CA ASN A 170 1.91 6.13 12.05
C ASN A 170 2.05 6.98 10.77
N LEU A 171 2.94 6.62 9.84
CA LEU A 171 3.07 7.33 8.56
C LEU A 171 1.74 7.36 7.82
N ALA A 172 1.05 6.23 7.76
CA ALA A 172 -0.22 6.11 7.04
C ALA A 172 -1.31 7.05 7.60
N PHE A 173 -1.42 7.13 8.94
CA PHE A 173 -2.36 8.03 9.59
C PHE A 173 -1.96 9.50 9.44
N LYS A 174 -0.66 9.80 9.57
CA LYS A 174 -0.18 11.17 9.42
C LYS A 174 -0.29 11.68 7.97
N ALA A 175 -0.13 10.81 6.99
CA ALA A 175 -0.30 11.15 5.59
C ALA A 175 -1.75 11.54 5.29
N ASP A 176 -2.72 10.77 5.81
CA ASP A 176 -4.16 11.02 5.66
C ASP A 176 -4.59 12.34 6.37
N ASP A 177 -4.09 12.58 7.59
CA ASP A 177 -4.35 13.83 8.31
C ASP A 177 -3.73 15.05 7.59
N MET A 178 -2.50 14.90 7.07
CA MET A 178 -1.76 15.99 6.45
C MET A 178 -2.33 16.35 5.08
N ASP A 179 -2.80 15.38 4.30
CA ASP A 179 -3.34 15.65 2.98
C ASP A 179 -4.56 16.58 3.08
N ASN A 180 -5.45 16.34 4.03
CA ASN A 180 -6.59 17.20 4.31
C ASN A 180 -6.18 18.59 4.78
N MET A 181 -5.24 18.67 5.71
CA MET A 181 -4.72 19.95 6.25
C MET A 181 -4.07 20.80 5.15
N LEU A 182 -3.27 20.20 4.26
CA LEU A 182 -2.62 20.92 3.18
C LEU A 182 -3.61 21.49 2.15
N VAL A 183 -4.72 20.78 1.89
CA VAL A 183 -5.81 21.29 1.07
C VAL A 183 -6.52 22.47 1.73
N GLU A 184 -6.90 22.32 3.02
CA GLU A 184 -7.70 23.30 3.74
C GLU A 184 -6.93 24.59 4.04
N GLN A 185 -5.66 24.48 4.47
CA GLN A 185 -4.89 25.63 4.95
C GLN A 185 -4.04 26.30 3.87
N PHE A 186 -3.57 25.52 2.88
CA PHE A 186 -2.61 25.99 1.90
C PHE A 186 -3.13 25.95 0.46
N GLY A 187 -4.37 25.45 0.26
CA GLY A 187 -4.96 25.35 -1.08
C GLY A 187 -4.24 24.37 -2.01
N CYS A 188 -3.58 23.36 -1.42
CA CYS A 188 -3.01 22.26 -2.19
C CYS A 188 -4.12 21.49 -2.92
N GLU A 189 -3.76 20.88 -4.05
CA GLU A 189 -4.67 20.03 -4.80
C GLU A 189 -4.48 18.57 -4.35
N PHE A 190 -5.55 17.76 -4.37
CA PHE A 190 -5.42 16.34 -4.12
C PHE A 190 -4.50 15.68 -5.16
N SER A 191 -3.72 14.72 -4.73
CA SER A 191 -2.91 13.90 -5.63
C SER A 191 -3.80 13.03 -6.51
N GLU A 192 -3.32 12.68 -7.70
CA GLU A 192 -3.98 11.67 -8.54
C GLU A 192 -4.00 10.26 -7.90
N TYR A 193 -3.13 10.06 -6.92
CA TYR A 193 -3.04 8.83 -6.13
C TYR A 193 -4.02 8.80 -4.93
N SER A 194 -4.65 9.94 -4.60
CA SER A 194 -5.61 10.01 -3.50
C SER A 194 -6.95 9.39 -3.90
N LYS A 195 -7.49 8.51 -3.05
CA LYS A 195 -8.87 8.05 -3.20
C LYS A 195 -9.82 9.14 -2.69
N GLN A 196 -10.59 9.74 -3.58
CA GLN A 196 -11.71 10.59 -3.16
C GLN A 196 -12.83 9.67 -2.67
N GLU A 197 -13.24 9.84 -1.41
CA GLU A 197 -14.46 9.21 -0.91
C GLU A 197 -15.65 9.78 -1.71
N ALA A 198 -16.41 8.88 -2.34
CA ALA A 198 -17.57 9.22 -3.17
C ALA A 198 -18.83 9.46 -2.32
#